data_69d80c22175b53e70caaed9ea3201686
#
_entry.id   69d80c22175b53e70caaed9ea3201686
#
_cell.length_a   1.000
_cell.length_b   1.000
_cell.length_c   1.000
_cell.angle_alpha   90.00
_cell.angle_beta   90.00
_cell.angle_gamma   90.00
#
_symmetry.space_group_name_H-M   'P 1'
#
loop_
_entity.id
_entity.type
_entity.pdbx_description
1 polymer ?
#
loop_
_entity_poly.entity_id
_entity_poly.type
_entity_poly.pdbx_seq_one_letter_code
_entity_poly.pdbx_strand_id
1 'polypeptide(L)'
;MIDKNSARLRRSRQTRLKIREIGAVRLTVHRTNVHIYAQITSPGGDKVLASASSVEKELRAGMKRGSSRKAAEVVGQRIAEKAKAAGIESVAFDRAGYRYHGRVKALAEAARAGGLKF
;
A
#
# COMPACT_ATOMS: atom_id res chain seq x y z
N MET A 1 26.75 9.52 8.90
CA MET A 1 26.21 8.35 8.15
C MET A 1 24.69 8.37 8.23
N ILE A 2 24.02 8.22 7.07
CA ILE A 2 22.57 8.20 7.02
C ILE A 2 22.09 6.74 7.21
N ASP A 3 21.21 6.50 8.18
CA ASP A 3 20.68 5.16 8.39
C ASP A 3 19.66 4.79 7.31
N LYS A 4 19.26 3.52 7.27
CA LYS A 4 18.33 3.01 6.25
C LYS A 4 16.97 3.66 6.30
N ASN A 5 16.47 3.97 7.50
CA ASN A 5 15.17 4.63 7.66
C ASN A 5 15.19 6.06 7.14
N SER A 6 16.23 6.83 7.44
CA SER A 6 16.38 8.20 6.95
C SER A 6 16.47 8.25 5.44
N ALA A 7 17.23 7.32 4.84
CA ALA A 7 17.34 7.22 3.38
C ALA A 7 16.00 6.86 2.74
N ARG A 8 15.25 5.93 3.34
CA ARG A 8 13.93 5.53 2.86
C ARG A 8 12.95 6.71 2.90
N LEU A 9 12.92 7.45 4.00
CA LEU A 9 12.04 8.61 4.15
C LEU A 9 12.38 9.69 3.13
N ARG A 10 13.65 9.90 2.85
CA ARG A 10 14.09 10.85 1.84
C ARG A 10 13.57 10.45 0.45
N ARG A 11 13.68 9.19 0.09
CA ARG A 11 13.17 8.69 -1.20
C ARG A 11 11.66 8.86 -1.31
N SER A 12 10.92 8.60 -0.24
CA SER A 12 9.46 8.70 -0.25
C SER A 12 8.99 10.14 -0.39
N ARG A 13 9.76 11.11 0.09
CA ARG A 13 9.39 12.53 0.06
C ARG A 13 9.17 13.05 -1.36
N GLN A 14 10.08 12.72 -2.28
CA GLN A 14 9.97 13.17 -3.66
C GLN A 14 8.71 12.61 -4.33
N THR A 15 8.44 11.33 -4.14
CA THR A 15 7.24 10.68 -4.67
C THR A 15 5.98 11.33 -4.12
N ARG A 16 5.93 11.59 -2.82
CA ARG A 16 4.77 12.20 -2.16
C ARG A 16 4.51 13.62 -2.64
N LEU A 17 5.57 14.41 -2.82
CA LEU A 17 5.43 15.76 -3.36
C LEU A 17 4.84 15.74 -4.76
N LYS A 18 5.32 14.84 -5.61
CA LYS A 18 4.83 14.70 -6.97
C LYS A 18 3.37 14.27 -7.01
N ILE A 19 2.99 13.32 -6.16
CA ILE A 19 1.60 12.86 -6.05
C ILE A 19 0.69 14.01 -5.61
N ARG A 20 1.15 14.82 -4.66
CA ARG A 20 0.41 15.98 -4.18
C ARG A 20 0.20 17.00 -5.28
N GLU A 21 1.21 17.26 -6.11
CA GLU A 21 1.10 18.18 -7.25
C GLU A 21 0.06 17.70 -8.27
N ILE A 22 0.01 16.39 -8.52
CA ILE A 22 -0.95 15.79 -9.44
C ILE A 22 -2.36 15.80 -8.85
N GLY A 23 -2.48 15.81 -7.53
CA GLY A 23 -3.78 15.77 -6.86
C GLY A 23 -4.44 14.40 -6.89
N ALA A 24 -3.65 13.34 -7.01
CA ALA A 24 -4.17 11.97 -7.12
C ALA A 24 -4.45 11.35 -5.75
N VAL A 25 -5.46 10.47 -5.70
CA VAL A 25 -5.69 9.60 -4.56
C VAL A 25 -4.49 8.66 -4.43
N ARG A 26 -4.02 8.45 -3.22
CA ARG A 26 -2.75 7.77 -2.96
C ARG A 26 -2.97 6.39 -2.35
N LEU A 27 -2.32 5.38 -2.93
CA LEU A 27 -2.21 4.05 -2.32
C LEU A 27 -0.83 3.95 -1.68
N THR A 28 -0.78 3.94 -0.35
CA THR A 28 0.46 3.86 0.43
C THR A 28 0.62 2.48 1.03
N VAL A 29 1.83 1.92 0.91
CA VAL A 29 2.20 0.64 1.52
C VAL A 29 3.12 0.89 2.69
N HIS A 30 2.86 0.19 3.80
CA HIS A 30 3.74 0.18 4.95
C HIS A 30 3.99 -1.27 5.35
N ARG A 31 5.22 -1.62 5.67
CA ARG A 31 5.56 -2.98 6.08
C ARG A 31 6.39 -2.99 7.35
N THR A 32 6.14 -4.02 8.17
CA THR A 32 6.96 -4.32 9.32
C THR A 32 7.53 -5.74 9.14
N ASN A 33 8.31 -6.23 10.11
CA ASN A 33 8.84 -7.59 10.04
C ASN A 33 7.74 -8.65 10.10
N VAL A 34 6.57 -8.34 10.65
CA VAL A 34 5.48 -9.29 10.91
C VAL A 34 4.24 -9.05 10.07
N HIS A 35 4.01 -7.82 9.59
CA HIS A 35 2.78 -7.46 8.91
C HIS A 35 3.02 -6.53 7.73
N ILE A 36 2.03 -6.44 6.85
CA ILE A 36 2.01 -5.48 5.76
C ILE A 36 0.67 -4.75 5.74
N TYR A 37 0.70 -3.46 5.41
CA TYR A 37 -0.44 -2.57 5.46
C TYR A 37 -0.59 -1.83 4.13
N ALA A 38 -1.82 -1.61 3.71
CA ALA A 38 -2.13 -0.77 2.56
C ALA A 38 -3.20 0.24 2.95
N GLN A 39 -3.03 1.50 2.56
CA GLN A 39 -4.00 2.56 2.83
C GLN A 39 -4.21 3.37 1.56
N ILE A 40 -5.48 3.70 1.29
CA ILE A 40 -5.82 4.65 0.25
C ILE A 40 -6.22 5.95 0.94
N THR A 41 -5.49 7.01 0.67
CA THR A 41 -5.71 8.31 1.29
C THR A 41 -6.12 9.35 0.26
N SER A 42 -6.74 10.44 0.74
CA SER A 42 -7.05 11.59 -0.09
C SER A 42 -5.77 12.22 -0.65
N PRO A 43 -5.86 13.05 -1.72
CA PRO A 43 -4.67 13.66 -2.33
C PRO A 43 -3.79 14.41 -1.34
N GLY A 44 -4.37 15.03 -0.31
CA GLY A 44 -3.60 15.72 0.74
C GLY A 44 -2.99 14.78 1.77
N GLY A 45 -3.39 13.52 1.79
CA GLY A 45 -2.91 12.54 2.76
C GLY A 45 -3.52 12.67 4.16
N ASP A 46 -4.55 13.50 4.30
CA ASP A 46 -5.18 13.80 5.61
C ASP A 46 -6.37 12.91 5.94
N LYS A 47 -6.93 12.22 4.96
CA LYS A 47 -8.07 11.30 5.17
C LYS A 47 -7.75 9.92 4.63
N VAL A 48 -8.03 8.89 5.41
CA VAL A 48 -7.94 7.50 4.97
C VAL A 48 -9.29 7.10 4.37
N LEU A 49 -9.31 6.79 3.09
CA LEU A 49 -10.53 6.42 2.36
C LEU A 49 -10.81 4.93 2.42
N ALA A 50 -9.74 4.13 2.46
CA ALA A 50 -9.83 2.68 2.58
C ALA A 50 -8.51 2.16 3.17
N SER A 51 -8.57 1.05 3.90
CA SER A 51 -7.37 0.43 4.44
C SER A 51 -7.54 -1.09 4.50
N ALA A 52 -6.42 -1.81 4.35
CA ALA A 52 -6.36 -3.24 4.49
C ALA A 52 -5.00 -3.61 5.08
N SER A 53 -4.96 -4.67 5.88
CA SER A 53 -3.71 -5.12 6.47
C SER A 53 -3.77 -6.60 6.80
N SER A 54 -2.60 -7.23 6.95
CA SER A 54 -2.51 -8.62 7.38
C SER A 54 -2.87 -8.80 8.86
N VAL A 55 -3.03 -7.69 9.61
CA VAL A 55 -3.49 -7.72 11.00
C VAL A 55 -4.99 -7.97 11.09
N GLU A 56 -5.75 -7.65 10.03
CA GLU A 56 -7.20 -7.81 10.03
C GLU A 56 -7.61 -9.25 10.37
N LYS A 57 -8.57 -9.38 11.27
CA LYS A 57 -9.04 -10.67 11.78
C LYS A 57 -9.50 -11.60 10.65
N GLU A 58 -10.21 -11.07 9.68
CA GLU A 58 -10.71 -11.82 8.53
C GLU A 58 -9.59 -12.39 7.66
N LEU A 59 -8.53 -11.60 7.44
CA LEU A 59 -7.40 -12.01 6.63
C LEU A 59 -6.45 -12.91 7.39
N ARG A 60 -6.29 -12.67 8.68
CA ARG A 60 -5.37 -13.40 9.54
C ARG A 60 -5.73 -14.87 9.69
N ALA A 61 -7.01 -15.21 9.66
CA ALA A 61 -7.51 -16.57 9.84
C ALA A 61 -7.00 -17.55 8.77
N GLY A 62 -6.72 -17.06 7.56
CA GLY A 62 -6.24 -17.90 6.47
C GLY A 62 -4.74 -17.86 6.23
N MET A 63 -3.98 -17.17 7.10
CA MET A 63 -2.55 -16.93 6.87
C MET A 63 -1.70 -17.39 8.03
N LYS A 64 -0.62 -18.12 7.71
CA LYS A 64 0.36 -18.55 8.71
C LYS A 64 1.28 -17.41 9.14
N ARG A 65 1.62 -16.50 8.24
CA ARG A 65 2.53 -15.38 8.49
C ARG A 65 2.01 -14.12 7.79
N GLY A 66 1.78 -13.06 8.56
CA GLY A 66 1.32 -11.78 8.05
C GLY A 66 2.35 -11.01 7.23
N SER A 67 3.61 -11.47 7.22
CA SER A 67 4.71 -10.82 6.52
C SER A 67 5.10 -11.51 5.21
N SER A 68 4.42 -12.59 4.80
CA SER A 68 4.77 -13.34 3.60
C SER A 68 4.29 -12.62 2.34
N ARG A 69 4.82 -13.05 1.17
CA ARG A 69 4.32 -12.57 -0.13
C ARG A 69 2.86 -12.90 -0.30
N LYS A 70 2.44 -14.07 0.17
CA LYS A 70 1.06 -14.52 0.10
C LYS A 70 0.14 -13.60 0.89
N ALA A 71 0.58 -13.19 2.08
CA ALA A 71 -0.14 -12.21 2.88
C ALA A 71 -0.26 -10.86 2.14
N ALA A 72 0.82 -10.43 1.47
CA ALA A 72 0.81 -9.20 0.69
C ALA A 72 -0.18 -9.28 -0.48
N GLU A 73 -0.26 -10.41 -1.15
CA GLU A 73 -1.23 -10.64 -2.23
C GLU A 73 -2.67 -10.54 -1.71
N VAL A 74 -2.95 -11.16 -0.56
CA VAL A 74 -4.28 -11.09 0.06
C VAL A 74 -4.64 -9.66 0.44
N VAL A 75 -3.70 -8.93 1.03
CA VAL A 75 -3.90 -7.51 1.38
C VAL A 75 -4.15 -6.67 0.12
N GLY A 76 -3.39 -6.92 -0.96
CA GLY A 76 -3.59 -6.24 -2.23
C GLY A 76 -4.97 -6.46 -2.82
N GLN A 77 -5.44 -7.70 -2.81
CA GLN A 77 -6.79 -8.03 -3.26
C GLN A 77 -7.85 -7.34 -2.40
N ARG A 78 -7.66 -7.33 -1.09
CA ARG A 78 -8.60 -6.72 -0.15
C ARG A 78 -8.69 -5.21 -0.34
N ILE A 79 -7.55 -4.53 -0.53
CA ILE A 79 -7.56 -3.09 -0.74
C ILE A 79 -8.23 -2.73 -2.07
N ALA A 80 -8.07 -3.55 -3.11
CA ALA A 80 -8.75 -3.35 -4.38
C ALA A 80 -10.26 -3.50 -4.24
N GLU A 81 -10.74 -4.49 -3.48
CA GLU A 81 -12.15 -4.67 -3.20
C GLU A 81 -12.74 -3.47 -2.46
N LYS A 82 -12.04 -3.00 -1.44
CA LYS A 82 -12.47 -1.83 -0.66
C LYS A 82 -12.48 -0.56 -1.50
N ALA A 83 -11.51 -0.42 -2.40
CA ALA A 83 -11.47 0.72 -3.32
C ALA A 83 -12.67 0.73 -4.26
N LYS A 84 -13.02 -0.41 -4.81
CA LYS A 84 -14.22 -0.53 -5.67
C LYS A 84 -15.48 -0.17 -4.92
N ALA A 85 -15.62 -0.65 -3.68
CA ALA A 85 -16.76 -0.35 -2.84
C ALA A 85 -16.87 1.15 -2.53
N ALA A 86 -15.75 1.86 -2.49
CA ALA A 86 -15.68 3.30 -2.25
C ALA A 86 -15.76 4.12 -3.55
N GLY A 87 -15.85 3.46 -4.72
CA GLY A 87 -15.90 4.14 -6.01
C GLY A 87 -14.56 4.62 -6.53
N ILE A 88 -13.47 4.09 -6.01
CA ILE A 88 -12.10 4.47 -6.40
C ILE A 88 -11.60 3.51 -7.48
N GLU A 89 -11.25 4.04 -8.65
CA GLU A 89 -10.74 3.24 -9.77
C GLU A 89 -9.25 3.41 -9.99
N SER A 90 -8.73 4.61 -9.80
CA SER A 90 -7.34 4.95 -10.07
C SER A 90 -6.68 5.53 -8.83
N VAL A 91 -5.43 5.16 -8.60
CA VAL A 91 -4.62 5.67 -7.48
C VAL A 91 -3.21 5.94 -7.95
N ALA A 92 -2.48 6.78 -7.21
CA ALA A 92 -1.05 6.94 -7.38
C ALA A 92 -0.37 6.05 -6.34
N PHE A 93 0.55 5.21 -6.77
CA PHE A 93 1.21 4.26 -5.88
C PHE A 93 2.37 4.93 -5.14
N ASP A 94 2.27 4.96 -3.81
CA ASP A 94 3.32 5.45 -2.91
C ASP A 94 3.84 4.27 -2.11
N ARG A 95 5.00 3.76 -2.50
CA ARG A 95 5.63 2.62 -1.82
C ARG A 95 6.40 3.04 -0.55
N ALA A 96 6.23 4.28 -0.10
CA ALA A 96 6.83 4.83 1.12
C ALA A 96 8.37 4.67 1.15
N GLY A 97 9.03 4.73 -0.03
CA GLY A 97 10.47 4.58 -0.16
C GLY A 97 10.98 3.14 -0.11
N TYR A 98 10.11 2.15 0.09
CA TYR A 98 10.49 0.74 0.00
C TYR A 98 10.79 0.37 -1.45
N ARG A 99 11.66 -0.62 -1.65
CA ARG A 99 11.95 -1.12 -2.99
C ARG A 99 10.73 -1.85 -3.56
N TYR A 100 10.49 -1.67 -4.85
CA TYR A 100 9.44 -2.39 -5.58
C TYR A 100 9.90 -3.83 -5.81
N HIS A 101 9.86 -4.63 -4.75
CA HIS A 101 10.37 -5.99 -4.73
C HIS A 101 9.64 -6.79 -3.63
N GLY A 102 9.62 -8.12 -3.79
CA GLY A 102 9.08 -9.02 -2.78
C GLY A 102 7.64 -8.70 -2.39
N ARG A 103 7.42 -8.42 -1.11
CA ARG A 103 6.08 -8.17 -0.55
C ARG A 103 5.39 -6.93 -1.15
N VAL A 104 6.15 -5.86 -1.35
CA VAL A 104 5.61 -4.62 -1.91
C VAL A 104 5.12 -4.86 -3.34
N LYS A 105 5.92 -5.55 -4.14
CA LYS A 105 5.57 -5.91 -5.51
C LYS A 105 4.35 -6.84 -5.53
N ALA A 106 4.32 -7.85 -4.66
CA ALA A 106 3.20 -8.80 -4.59
C ALA A 106 1.88 -8.10 -4.28
N LEU A 107 1.89 -7.15 -3.34
CA LEU A 107 0.71 -6.36 -2.99
C LEU A 107 0.26 -5.51 -4.18
N ALA A 108 1.19 -4.82 -4.84
CA ALA A 108 0.87 -3.95 -5.97
C ALA A 108 0.28 -4.74 -7.14
N GLU A 109 0.88 -5.88 -7.50
CA GLU A 109 0.38 -6.72 -8.58
C GLU A 109 -1.00 -7.29 -8.27
N ALA A 110 -1.25 -7.71 -7.02
CA ALA A 110 -2.54 -8.21 -6.59
C ALA A 110 -3.61 -7.12 -6.64
N ALA A 111 -3.28 -5.89 -6.25
CA ALA A 111 -4.20 -4.77 -6.32
C ALA A 111 -4.55 -4.42 -7.77
N ARG A 112 -3.57 -4.46 -8.67
CA ARG A 112 -3.81 -4.25 -10.12
C ARG A 112 -4.69 -5.35 -10.70
N ALA A 113 -4.43 -6.61 -10.34
CA ALA A 113 -5.26 -7.74 -10.76
C ALA A 113 -6.69 -7.62 -10.26
N GLY A 114 -6.88 -6.99 -9.10
CA GLY A 114 -8.19 -6.71 -8.52
C GLY A 114 -8.92 -5.53 -9.16
N GLY A 115 -8.30 -4.82 -10.09
CA GLY A 115 -8.93 -3.76 -10.85
C GLY A 115 -8.46 -2.34 -10.58
N LEU A 116 -7.56 -2.12 -9.60
CA LEU A 116 -7.00 -0.80 -9.38
C LEU A 116 -6.04 -0.42 -10.49
N LYS A 117 -6.12 0.82 -10.93
CA LYS A 117 -5.25 1.37 -11.98
C LYS A 117 -4.19 2.27 -11.39
N PHE A 118 -2.95 1.90 -11.61
CA PHE A 118 -1.80 2.72 -11.22
C PHE A 118 -0.54 2.26 -11.93
#